data_f8327c9f8737897c9816379b8a6640ed
#
_entry.id   f8327c9f8737897c9816379b8a6640ed
#
_cell.length_a   1.000
_cell.length_b   1.000
_cell.length_c   1.000
_cell.angle_alpha   90.00
_cell.angle_beta   90.00
_cell.angle_gamma   90.00
#
_symmetry.space_group_name_H-M   'P 1'
#
loop_
_entity.id
_entity.type
_entity.pdbx_description
1 polymer ?
#
loop_
_entity_poly.entity_id
_entity_poly.type
_entity_poly.pdbx_seq_one_letter_code
_entity_poly.pdbx_strand_id
1 'polypeptide(L)'
;MIDERFKSQTAHNLPGDELSIAKTDRRVETVNSNVPADERLKFVEGGAEFLERIEPLWKQQTALHAEKSAHFAESFTTANFSDRKRVFEQKARAGSLLVILAIVGPDEIAGYTVCSVCEELSDLGTRKVGEIDSMFILASYRRLGIGRKFLLRCTQWFEQNHAEKVITLVAVGNEEVLEFYRLAGLLPRAILLERKDQTD
;
A
#
# COMPACT_ATOMS: atom_id res chain seq x y z
N MET A 1 -28.30 -10.74 22.65
CA MET A 1 -28.28 -9.69 23.69
C MET A 1 -26.86 -9.12 23.64
N ILE A 2 -26.63 -8.15 22.76
CA ILE A 2 -25.32 -7.51 22.53
C ILE A 2 -25.38 -6.17 23.22
N ASP A 3 -24.43 -5.94 24.11
CA ASP A 3 -24.32 -4.83 25.04
C ASP A 3 -24.19 -3.47 24.33
N GLU A 4 -25.10 -2.53 24.64
CA GLU A 4 -25.23 -1.19 24.05
C GLU A 4 -24.17 -0.18 24.53
N ARG A 5 -22.96 -0.57 24.92
CA ARG A 5 -21.98 0.33 25.56
C ARG A 5 -20.97 0.99 24.65
N PHE A 6 -21.25 1.10 23.34
CA PHE A 6 -20.39 1.87 22.43
C PHE A 6 -21.11 3.01 21.71
N LYS A 7 -21.84 3.81 22.45
CA LYS A 7 -22.28 5.14 21.98
C LYS A 7 -21.59 6.23 22.79
N SER A 8 -21.00 7.14 22.04
CA SER A 8 -20.46 8.45 22.41
C SER A 8 -19.07 8.51 23.06
N GLN A 9 -18.11 8.87 22.24
CA GLN A 9 -17.12 9.90 22.61
C GLN A 9 -16.69 10.66 21.35
N THR A 10 -17.31 11.79 21.17
CA THR A 10 -16.85 13.14 20.83
C THR A 10 -15.66 13.27 19.87
N ALA A 11 -16.00 13.87 18.72
CA ALA A 11 -15.08 14.54 17.82
C ALA A 11 -14.24 15.59 18.58
N HIS A 12 -12.91 15.41 18.57
CA HIS A 12 -11.99 16.49 18.89
C HIS A 12 -11.55 17.14 17.58
N ASN A 13 -11.92 18.42 17.46
CA ASN A 13 -11.46 19.32 16.42
C ASN A 13 -9.94 19.38 16.38
N LEU A 14 -9.36 18.99 15.26
CA LEU A 14 -8.00 19.38 14.88
C LEU A 14 -8.07 20.70 14.11
N PRO A 15 -7.14 21.64 14.35
CA PRO A 15 -7.14 22.92 13.65
C PRO A 15 -6.86 22.71 12.16
N GLY A 16 -7.69 23.36 11.34
CA GLY A 16 -7.57 23.34 9.90
C GLY A 16 -6.35 24.12 9.43
N ASP A 17 -5.48 23.45 8.69
CA ASP A 17 -4.56 24.10 7.76
C ASP A 17 -5.19 24.04 6.37
N GLU A 18 -5.55 25.20 5.87
CA GLU A 18 -6.04 25.40 4.51
C GLU A 18 -4.94 25.02 3.51
N LEU A 19 -5.06 23.86 2.87
CA LEU A 19 -4.26 23.47 1.71
C LEU A 19 -4.96 23.95 0.44
N SER A 20 -4.50 25.07 -0.07
CA SER A 20 -4.80 25.59 -1.41
C SER A 20 -4.47 24.55 -2.48
N ILE A 21 -5.49 24.14 -3.23
CA ILE A 21 -5.37 23.18 -4.34
C ILE A 21 -4.78 23.89 -5.55
N ALA A 22 -3.48 23.70 -5.82
CA ALA A 22 -2.86 24.10 -7.06
C ALA A 22 -3.05 23.00 -8.12
N LYS A 23 -3.62 23.39 -9.27
CA LYS A 23 -3.77 22.55 -10.47
C LYS A 23 -2.41 22.08 -10.97
N THR A 24 -2.24 20.78 -11.16
CA THR A 24 -1.00 20.13 -11.56
C THR A 24 -0.74 20.31 -13.06
N ASP A 25 0.25 21.09 -13.38
CA ASP A 25 0.84 21.22 -14.73
C ASP A 25 1.88 20.10 -14.92
N ARG A 26 1.76 19.34 -16.01
CA ARG A 26 2.70 18.26 -16.36
C ARG A 26 3.96 18.86 -16.96
N ARG A 27 5.00 19.08 -16.16
CA ARG A 27 6.35 19.35 -16.66
C ARG A 27 7.27 18.19 -16.33
N VAL A 28 7.89 17.65 -17.37
CA VAL A 28 9.01 16.70 -17.26
C VAL A 28 10.26 17.51 -16.95
N GLU A 29 10.77 17.42 -15.73
CA GLU A 29 12.04 18.06 -15.34
C GLU A 29 13.21 17.10 -15.50
N THR A 30 14.25 17.59 -16.18
CA THR A 30 15.53 16.91 -16.39
C THR A 30 16.38 16.91 -15.11
N VAL A 31 16.97 15.77 -14.79
CA VAL A 31 17.69 15.50 -13.53
C VAL A 31 19.13 16.00 -13.58
N ASN A 32 19.52 16.82 -12.60
CA ASN A 32 20.89 17.28 -12.38
C ASN A 32 21.56 16.37 -11.33
N SER A 33 22.74 15.82 -11.61
CA SER A 33 23.41 14.76 -10.83
C SER A 33 23.94 15.17 -9.44
N ASN A 34 23.89 16.46 -9.08
CA ASN A 34 24.36 17.00 -7.83
C ASN A 34 23.27 17.27 -6.78
N VAL A 35 22.02 16.87 -7.07
CA VAL A 35 20.87 17.06 -6.16
C VAL A 35 20.79 15.90 -5.17
N PRO A 36 20.50 16.14 -3.88
CA PRO A 36 20.27 15.09 -2.87
C PRO A 36 19.25 14.05 -3.34
N ALA A 37 19.38 12.80 -2.86
CA ALA A 37 18.54 11.70 -3.34
C ALA A 37 17.03 11.97 -3.17
N ASP A 38 16.65 12.79 -2.19
CA ASP A 38 15.27 13.16 -1.92
C ASP A 38 14.71 14.15 -2.95
N GLU A 39 15.55 15.03 -3.50
CA GLU A 39 15.20 15.99 -4.55
C GLU A 39 15.14 15.37 -5.96
N ARG A 40 15.75 14.18 -6.13
CA ARG A 40 15.71 13.39 -7.37
C ARG A 40 14.57 12.38 -7.44
N LEU A 41 13.82 12.23 -6.36
CA LEU A 41 12.80 11.23 -6.22
C LEU A 41 11.50 11.66 -6.94
N LYS A 42 11.09 10.89 -7.94
CA LYS A 42 9.85 11.10 -8.71
C LYS A 42 8.85 10.00 -8.38
N PHE A 43 7.57 10.35 -8.37
CA PHE A 43 6.48 9.39 -8.24
C PHE A 43 5.72 9.32 -9.55
N VAL A 44 5.64 8.12 -10.11
CA VAL A 44 4.92 7.86 -11.36
C VAL A 44 3.77 6.93 -11.07
N GLU A 45 2.59 7.29 -11.54
CA GLU A 45 1.35 6.55 -11.38
C GLU A 45 0.97 5.88 -12.70
N GLY A 46 0.47 4.65 -12.63
CA GLY A 46 0.06 3.87 -13.79
C GLY A 46 -0.72 2.62 -13.38
N GLY A 47 -0.85 1.70 -14.29
CA GLY A 47 -1.60 0.46 -14.11
C GLY A 47 -0.76 -0.80 -14.35
N ALA A 48 -1.32 -1.73 -15.13
CA ALA A 48 -0.71 -3.02 -15.40
C ALA A 48 0.65 -2.93 -16.11
N GLU A 49 0.92 -1.85 -16.83
CA GLU A 49 2.19 -1.61 -17.54
C GLU A 49 3.41 -1.53 -16.61
N PHE A 50 3.18 -1.26 -15.31
CA PHE A 50 4.25 -1.21 -14.32
C PHE A 50 4.50 -2.54 -13.61
N LEU A 51 3.66 -3.55 -13.79
CA LEU A 51 3.75 -4.80 -13.03
C LEU A 51 5.08 -5.53 -13.25
N GLU A 52 5.59 -5.57 -14.48
CA GLU A 52 6.91 -6.19 -14.74
C GLU A 52 8.04 -5.46 -14.00
N ARG A 53 7.93 -4.14 -13.87
CA ARG A 53 8.96 -3.33 -13.23
C ARG A 53 9.03 -3.53 -11.72
N ILE A 54 7.94 -3.94 -11.09
CA ILE A 54 7.91 -4.18 -9.63
C ILE A 54 8.37 -5.60 -9.25
N GLU A 55 8.46 -6.54 -10.19
CA GLU A 55 8.80 -7.94 -9.91
C GLU A 55 10.07 -8.11 -9.06
N PRO A 56 11.22 -7.45 -9.38
CA PRO A 56 12.42 -7.60 -8.58
C PRO A 56 12.26 -7.13 -7.12
N LEU A 57 11.49 -6.07 -6.90
CA LEU A 57 11.21 -5.53 -5.59
C LEU A 57 10.20 -6.40 -4.83
N TRP A 58 9.20 -6.91 -5.54
CA TRP A 58 8.21 -7.83 -4.96
C TRP A 58 8.89 -9.13 -4.45
N LYS A 59 9.85 -9.69 -5.19
CA LYS A 59 10.63 -10.84 -4.74
C LYS A 59 11.42 -10.52 -3.46
N GLN A 60 12.02 -9.33 -3.35
CA GLN A 60 12.69 -8.91 -2.12
C GLN A 60 11.72 -8.74 -0.96
N GLN A 61 10.54 -8.15 -1.22
CA GLN A 61 9.47 -8.02 -0.23
C GLN A 61 9.04 -9.39 0.29
N THR A 62 8.82 -10.35 -0.60
CA THR A 62 8.36 -11.69 -0.26
C THR A 62 9.40 -12.44 0.57
N ALA A 63 10.68 -12.32 0.23
CA ALA A 63 11.78 -12.87 1.03
C ALA A 63 11.82 -12.26 2.44
N LEU A 64 11.65 -10.93 2.55
CA LEU A 64 11.58 -10.24 3.84
C LEU A 64 10.35 -10.67 4.66
N HIS A 65 9.21 -10.90 4.01
CA HIS A 65 8.02 -11.42 4.69
C HIS A 65 8.24 -12.84 5.23
N ALA A 66 8.91 -13.72 4.46
CA ALA A 66 9.27 -15.06 4.91
C ALA A 66 10.20 -15.01 6.14
N GLU A 67 11.20 -14.11 6.13
CA GLU A 67 12.11 -13.92 7.27
C GLU A 67 11.40 -13.42 8.53
N LYS A 68 10.48 -12.46 8.38
CA LYS A 68 9.83 -11.81 9.52
C LYS A 68 8.56 -12.51 10.00
N SER A 69 7.99 -13.42 9.19
CA SER A 69 6.74 -14.09 9.55
C SER A 69 6.92 -15.00 10.76
N ALA A 70 6.10 -14.80 11.78
CA ALA A 70 6.06 -15.67 12.94
C ALA A 70 5.51 -17.08 12.59
N HIS A 71 4.65 -17.14 11.57
CA HIS A 71 4.01 -18.36 11.09
C HIS A 71 3.87 -18.30 9.58
N PHE A 72 3.71 -19.41 8.91
CA PHE A 72 3.47 -19.48 7.46
C PHE A 72 4.56 -18.84 6.59
N ALA A 73 5.82 -18.86 7.02
CA ALA A 73 6.95 -18.36 6.21
C ALA A 73 7.00 -19.05 4.83
N GLU A 74 6.63 -20.33 4.76
CA GLU A 74 6.52 -21.12 3.53
C GLU A 74 5.55 -20.54 2.51
N SER A 75 4.47 -19.91 2.93
CA SER A 75 3.51 -19.26 2.02
C SER A 75 4.14 -18.10 1.25
N PHE A 76 5.15 -17.45 1.82
CA PHE A 76 5.91 -16.40 1.16
C PHE A 76 7.02 -16.96 0.27
N THR A 77 7.70 -18.04 0.68
CA THR A 77 8.79 -18.65 -0.11
C THR A 77 8.26 -19.35 -1.36
N THR A 78 7.05 -19.87 -1.33
CA THR A 78 6.39 -20.52 -2.47
C THR A 78 5.60 -19.56 -3.35
N ALA A 79 5.45 -18.30 -2.92
CA ALA A 79 4.72 -17.30 -3.68
C ALA A 79 5.34 -17.04 -5.05
N ASN A 80 4.50 -17.01 -6.09
CA ASN A 80 4.92 -16.81 -7.48
C ASN A 80 4.42 -15.45 -7.98
N PHE A 81 5.34 -14.64 -8.52
CA PHE A 81 4.98 -13.34 -9.05
C PHE A 81 4.02 -13.42 -10.25
N SER A 82 4.14 -14.44 -11.10
CA SER A 82 3.23 -14.61 -12.24
C SER A 82 1.77 -14.77 -11.81
N ASP A 83 1.52 -15.48 -10.71
CA ASP A 83 0.17 -15.64 -10.15
C ASP A 83 -0.31 -14.34 -9.52
N ARG A 84 0.54 -13.66 -8.76
CA ARG A 84 0.22 -12.34 -8.20
C ARG A 84 -0.05 -11.31 -9.28
N LYS A 85 0.76 -11.28 -10.32
CA LYS A 85 0.59 -10.42 -11.49
C LYS A 85 -0.74 -10.66 -12.17
N ARG A 86 -1.16 -11.93 -12.36
CA ARG A 86 -2.47 -12.27 -12.95
C ARG A 86 -3.62 -11.65 -12.15
N VAL A 87 -3.55 -11.69 -10.82
CA VAL A 87 -4.55 -11.05 -9.95
C VAL A 87 -4.57 -9.53 -10.16
N PHE A 88 -3.41 -8.90 -10.22
CA PHE A 88 -3.32 -7.45 -10.47
C PHE A 88 -3.81 -7.08 -11.87
N GLU A 89 -3.51 -7.87 -12.89
CA GLU A 89 -4.02 -7.66 -14.25
C GLU A 89 -5.55 -7.76 -14.31
N GLN A 90 -6.16 -8.67 -13.56
CA GLN A 90 -7.63 -8.75 -13.46
C GLN A 90 -8.21 -7.47 -12.83
N LYS A 91 -7.62 -6.99 -11.74
CA LYS A 91 -8.01 -5.72 -11.10
C LYS A 91 -7.82 -4.53 -12.07
N ALA A 92 -6.73 -4.51 -12.84
CA ALA A 92 -6.48 -3.47 -13.85
C ALA A 92 -7.52 -3.46 -14.97
N ARG A 93 -7.91 -4.65 -15.49
CA ARG A 93 -8.97 -4.76 -16.51
C ARG A 93 -10.33 -4.27 -16.03
N ALA A 94 -10.58 -4.40 -14.72
CA ALA A 94 -11.78 -3.85 -14.09
C ALA A 94 -11.67 -2.35 -13.78
N GLY A 95 -10.56 -1.68 -14.14
CA GLY A 95 -10.32 -0.27 -13.84
C GLY A 95 -10.13 0.03 -12.35
N SER A 96 -9.81 -1.00 -11.56
CA SER A 96 -9.75 -0.92 -10.10
C SER A 96 -8.33 -1.10 -9.52
N LEU A 97 -7.29 -0.81 -10.29
CA LEU A 97 -5.88 -0.92 -9.90
C LEU A 97 -5.14 0.39 -10.11
N LEU A 98 -4.32 0.76 -9.14
CA LEU A 98 -3.29 1.79 -9.26
C LEU A 98 -1.94 1.21 -8.84
N VAL A 99 -0.91 1.44 -9.63
CA VAL A 99 0.49 1.15 -9.30
C VAL A 99 1.26 2.47 -9.24
N ILE A 100 1.97 2.71 -8.14
CA ILE A 100 2.81 3.90 -7.98
C ILE A 100 4.25 3.46 -7.79
N LEU A 101 5.14 4.03 -8.60
CA LEU A 101 6.58 3.82 -8.50
C LEU A 101 7.25 5.06 -7.92
N ALA A 102 8.17 4.87 -6.98
CA ALA A 102 9.13 5.88 -6.56
C ALA A 102 10.42 5.65 -7.34
N ILE A 103 10.78 6.58 -8.21
CA ILE A 103 11.90 6.44 -9.15
C ILE A 103 12.99 7.45 -8.79
N VAL A 104 14.25 6.98 -8.76
CA VAL A 104 15.44 7.80 -8.57
C VAL A 104 16.30 7.70 -9.84
N GLY A 105 16.56 8.86 -10.46
CA GLY A 105 17.27 8.86 -11.73
C GLY A 105 16.46 8.25 -12.89
N PRO A 106 17.13 7.75 -13.95
CA PRO A 106 16.43 7.30 -15.15
C PRO A 106 15.70 5.95 -14.98
N ASP A 107 16.27 5.00 -14.25
CA ASP A 107 15.79 3.60 -14.24
C ASP A 107 15.69 2.95 -12.86
N GLU A 108 16.20 3.58 -11.82
CA GLU A 108 16.23 2.99 -10.48
C GLU A 108 14.88 3.18 -9.76
N ILE A 109 14.26 2.07 -9.35
CA ILE A 109 13.02 2.09 -8.57
C ILE A 109 13.39 1.94 -7.10
N ALA A 110 13.20 3.01 -6.32
CA ALA A 110 13.44 3.05 -4.87
C ALA A 110 12.35 2.32 -4.08
N GLY A 111 11.16 2.18 -4.67
CA GLY A 111 10.03 1.49 -4.05
C GLY A 111 8.79 1.53 -4.92
N TYR A 112 7.78 0.78 -4.51
CA TYR A 112 6.49 0.75 -5.19
C TYR A 112 5.35 0.59 -4.18
N THR A 113 4.15 0.93 -4.61
CA THR A 113 2.91 0.49 -3.99
C THR A 113 1.92 0.08 -5.06
N VAL A 114 1.12 -0.94 -4.75
CA VAL A 114 -0.03 -1.37 -5.54
C VAL A 114 -1.24 -1.21 -4.65
N CYS A 115 -2.26 -0.56 -5.13
CA CYS A 115 -3.54 -0.46 -4.45
C CYS A 115 -4.70 -0.72 -5.40
N SER A 116 -5.81 -1.14 -4.84
CA SER A 116 -7.01 -1.46 -5.60
C SER A 116 -8.27 -1.00 -4.88
N VAL A 117 -9.36 -0.89 -5.65
CA VAL A 117 -10.71 -0.69 -5.10
C VAL A 117 -11.52 -1.93 -5.39
N CYS A 118 -12.15 -2.50 -4.39
CA CYS A 118 -13.04 -3.65 -4.52
C CYS A 118 -14.37 -3.40 -3.82
N GLU A 119 -15.37 -4.21 -4.13
CA GLU A 119 -16.62 -4.24 -3.39
C GLU A 119 -16.54 -5.32 -2.30
N GLU A 120 -16.91 -4.94 -1.08
CA GLU A 120 -17.05 -5.85 0.05
C GLU A 120 -18.52 -5.97 0.40
N LEU A 121 -19.02 -7.19 0.40
CA LEU A 121 -20.35 -7.50 0.93
C LEU A 121 -20.26 -7.75 2.44
N SER A 122 -21.09 -7.06 3.20
CA SER A 122 -21.19 -7.22 4.65
C SER A 122 -22.66 -7.22 5.07
N ASP A 123 -22.92 -7.50 6.35
CA ASP A 123 -24.26 -7.42 6.95
C ASP A 123 -24.89 -6.01 6.84
N LEU A 124 -24.08 -5.01 6.53
CA LEU A 124 -24.49 -3.61 6.34
C LEU A 124 -24.68 -3.23 4.86
N GLY A 125 -24.59 -4.21 3.95
CA GLY A 125 -24.68 -4.01 2.51
C GLY A 125 -23.32 -4.03 1.80
N THR A 126 -23.34 -3.68 0.51
CA THR A 126 -22.14 -3.59 -0.33
C THR A 126 -21.45 -2.25 -0.12
N ARG A 127 -20.14 -2.28 0.10
CA ARG A 127 -19.30 -1.08 0.27
C ARG A 127 -18.09 -1.12 -0.64
N LYS A 128 -17.66 0.04 -1.11
CA LYS A 128 -16.37 0.17 -1.79
C LYS A 128 -15.24 0.27 -0.77
N VAL A 129 -14.23 -0.56 -0.96
CA VAL A 129 -13.06 -0.67 -0.08
C VAL A 129 -11.80 -0.39 -0.88
N GLY A 130 -11.00 0.56 -0.44
CA GLY A 130 -9.63 0.76 -0.91
C GLY A 130 -8.70 -0.21 -0.18
N GLU A 131 -7.95 -1.00 -0.93
CA GLU A 131 -6.96 -1.94 -0.40
C GLU A 131 -5.55 -1.52 -0.83
N ILE A 132 -4.64 -1.40 0.14
CA ILE A 132 -3.21 -1.34 -0.16
C ILE A 132 -2.72 -2.78 -0.27
N ASP A 133 -2.68 -3.28 -1.50
CA ASP A 133 -2.36 -4.68 -1.82
C ASP A 133 -0.90 -5.05 -1.57
N SER A 134 0.00 -4.09 -1.80
CA SER A 134 1.44 -4.29 -1.67
C SER A 134 2.14 -2.94 -1.57
N MET A 135 3.15 -2.85 -0.70
CA MET A 135 4.04 -1.68 -0.61
C MET A 135 5.42 -2.14 -0.18
N PHE A 136 6.43 -1.73 -0.92
CA PHE A 136 7.81 -2.03 -0.58
C PHE A 136 8.74 -0.87 -0.95
N ILE A 137 9.73 -0.63 -0.08
CA ILE A 137 10.75 0.39 -0.27
C ILE A 137 12.09 -0.27 0.02
N LEU A 138 13.03 -0.14 -0.91
CA LEU A 138 14.39 -0.61 -0.75
C LEU A 138 15.01 -0.02 0.53
N ALA A 139 15.79 -0.82 1.25
CA ALA A 139 16.37 -0.44 2.54
C ALA A 139 17.16 0.88 2.47
N SER A 140 17.91 1.09 1.39
CA SER A 140 18.69 2.31 1.12
C SER A 140 17.84 3.59 0.98
N TYR A 141 16.54 3.46 0.68
CA TYR A 141 15.62 4.58 0.48
C TYR A 141 14.55 4.70 1.57
N ARG A 142 14.66 3.90 2.64
CA ARG A 142 13.77 4.04 3.80
C ARG A 142 14.06 5.33 4.58
N ARG A 143 13.09 5.78 5.35
CA ARG A 143 13.17 7.00 6.19
C ARG A 143 13.24 8.32 5.41
N LEU A 144 13.14 8.28 4.08
CA LEU A 144 13.07 9.46 3.21
C LEU A 144 11.61 9.93 2.94
N GLY A 145 10.64 9.46 3.71
CA GLY A 145 9.24 9.85 3.57
C GLY A 145 8.50 9.19 2.40
N ILE A 146 9.12 8.27 1.65
CA ILE A 146 8.50 7.62 0.47
C ILE A 146 7.19 6.92 0.82
N GLY A 147 7.18 6.12 1.89
CA GLY A 147 5.97 5.41 2.34
C GLY A 147 4.81 6.37 2.64
N ARG A 148 5.10 7.51 3.25
CA ARG A 148 4.12 8.53 3.54
C ARG A 148 3.55 9.17 2.27
N LYS A 149 4.41 9.43 1.27
CA LYS A 149 4.00 9.92 -0.05
C LYS A 149 3.17 8.89 -0.81
N PHE A 150 3.47 7.59 -0.69
CA PHE A 150 2.65 6.52 -1.23
C PHE A 150 1.26 6.50 -0.59
N LEU A 151 1.19 6.50 0.74
CA LEU A 151 -0.10 6.51 1.45
C LEU A 151 -0.97 7.70 1.05
N LEU A 152 -0.40 8.90 0.99
CA LEU A 152 -1.12 10.09 0.57
C LEU A 152 -1.75 9.92 -0.83
N ARG A 153 -0.98 9.41 -1.80
CA ARG A 153 -1.45 9.20 -3.17
C ARG A 153 -2.50 8.09 -3.24
N CYS A 154 -2.30 6.98 -2.53
CA CYS A 154 -3.30 5.93 -2.41
C CYS A 154 -4.61 6.47 -1.84
N THR A 155 -4.55 7.25 -0.75
CA THR A 155 -5.73 7.84 -0.13
C THR A 155 -6.48 8.76 -1.09
N GLN A 156 -5.76 9.65 -1.78
CA GLN A 156 -6.36 10.52 -2.80
C GLN A 156 -7.04 9.73 -3.92
N TRP A 157 -6.42 8.65 -4.37
CA TRP A 157 -7.00 7.80 -5.39
C TRP A 157 -8.23 7.03 -4.88
N PHE A 158 -8.21 6.55 -3.63
CA PHE A 158 -9.34 5.90 -2.99
C PHE A 158 -10.55 6.86 -2.86
N GLU A 159 -10.31 8.10 -2.47
CA GLU A 159 -11.35 9.14 -2.40
C GLU A 159 -11.96 9.42 -3.78
N GLN A 160 -11.14 9.53 -4.83
CA GLN A 160 -11.60 9.72 -6.21
C GLN A 160 -12.44 8.54 -6.71
N ASN A 161 -12.19 7.34 -6.21
CA ASN A 161 -12.94 6.13 -6.53
C ASN A 161 -14.07 5.82 -5.54
N HIS A 162 -14.37 6.74 -4.63
CA HIS A 162 -15.45 6.63 -3.64
C HIS A 162 -15.31 5.43 -2.70
N ALA A 163 -14.08 5.08 -2.31
CA ALA A 163 -13.86 4.07 -1.29
C ALA A 163 -14.29 4.60 0.09
N GLU A 164 -15.12 3.83 0.76
CA GLU A 164 -15.69 4.19 2.07
C GLU A 164 -14.79 3.81 3.24
N LYS A 165 -13.86 2.90 3.02
CA LYS A 165 -12.83 2.51 3.99
C LYS A 165 -11.54 2.10 3.28
N VAL A 166 -10.44 2.15 4.02
CA VAL A 166 -9.13 1.69 3.55
C VAL A 166 -8.67 0.54 4.42
N ILE A 167 -8.14 -0.51 3.79
CA ILE A 167 -7.57 -1.67 4.46
C ILE A 167 -6.18 -2.01 3.91
N THR A 168 -5.42 -2.73 4.70
CA THR A 168 -4.20 -3.44 4.29
C THR A 168 -4.01 -4.66 5.16
N LEU A 169 -3.29 -5.66 4.67
CA LEU A 169 -2.90 -6.83 5.43
C LEU A 169 -1.42 -6.71 5.83
N VAL A 170 -1.14 -6.96 7.09
CA VAL A 170 0.23 -7.00 7.62
C VAL A 170 0.47 -8.37 8.22
N ALA A 171 1.53 -9.05 7.78
CA ALA A 171 1.91 -10.34 8.33
C ALA A 171 2.30 -10.22 9.81
N VAL A 172 1.82 -11.14 10.64
CA VAL A 172 2.21 -11.23 12.05
C VAL A 172 3.71 -11.44 12.16
N GLY A 173 4.37 -10.64 13.00
CA GLY A 173 5.84 -10.59 13.12
C GLY A 173 6.47 -9.40 12.41
N ASN A 174 5.71 -8.65 11.58
CA ASN A 174 6.20 -7.45 10.92
C ASN A 174 5.78 -6.17 11.67
N GLU A 175 6.25 -6.05 12.91
CA GLU A 175 5.87 -4.96 13.82
C GLU A 175 6.27 -3.57 13.30
N GLU A 176 7.37 -3.47 12.55
CA GLU A 176 7.82 -2.20 11.96
C GLU A 176 6.80 -1.66 10.95
N VAL A 177 6.25 -2.54 10.12
CA VAL A 177 5.22 -2.17 9.13
C VAL A 177 3.89 -1.89 9.82
N LEU A 178 3.55 -2.66 10.85
CA LEU A 178 2.35 -2.40 11.65
C LEU A 178 2.40 -1.01 12.29
N GLU A 179 3.52 -0.63 12.88
CA GLU A 179 3.71 0.69 13.50
C GLU A 179 3.67 1.81 12.45
N PHE A 180 4.27 1.60 11.27
CA PHE A 180 4.18 2.54 10.17
C PHE A 180 2.71 2.85 9.79
N TYR A 181 1.87 1.82 9.66
CA TYR A 181 0.45 2.01 9.35
C TYR A 181 -0.33 2.63 10.51
N ARG A 182 -0.01 2.28 11.76
CA ARG A 182 -0.62 2.92 12.94
C ARG A 182 -0.37 4.42 12.99
N LEU A 183 0.86 4.85 12.72
CA LEU A 183 1.22 6.27 12.64
C LEU A 183 0.52 7.00 11.49
N ALA A 184 0.04 6.27 10.49
CA ALA A 184 -0.76 6.79 9.39
C ALA A 184 -2.28 6.69 9.64
N GLY A 185 -2.70 6.27 10.84
CA GLY A 185 -4.11 6.18 11.22
C GLY A 185 -4.81 4.88 10.86
N LEU A 186 -4.10 3.86 10.31
CA LEU A 186 -4.66 2.54 10.09
C LEU A 186 -4.46 1.67 11.32
N LEU A 187 -5.52 1.35 12.02
CA LEU A 187 -5.47 0.58 13.26
C LEU A 187 -5.85 -0.89 13.01
N PRO A 188 -5.26 -1.84 13.75
CA PRO A 188 -5.66 -3.24 13.69
C PRO A 188 -7.16 -3.38 14.05
N ARG A 189 -7.91 -4.05 13.17
CA ARG A 189 -9.35 -4.27 13.38
C ARG A 189 -9.68 -5.72 13.68
N ALA A 190 -8.97 -6.65 13.06
CA ALA A 190 -9.20 -8.09 13.20
C ALA A 190 -7.89 -8.84 13.04
N ILE A 191 -7.85 -10.05 13.55
CA ILE A 191 -6.77 -11.01 13.33
C ILE A 191 -7.34 -12.13 12.49
N LEU A 192 -6.72 -12.42 11.33
CA LEU A 192 -7.03 -13.58 10.53
C LEU A 192 -6.30 -14.79 11.13
N LEU A 193 -7.05 -15.84 11.41
CA LEU A 193 -6.51 -17.12 11.87
C LEU A 193 -6.62 -18.14 10.72
N GLU A 194 -5.53 -18.78 10.43
CA GLU A 194 -5.43 -19.83 9.42
C GLU A 194 -4.94 -21.12 10.09
N ARG A 195 -5.53 -22.27 9.69
CA ARG A 195 -5.08 -23.56 10.16
C ARG A 195 -3.78 -23.92 9.47
N LYS A 196 -2.73 -24.15 10.24
CA LYS A 196 -1.48 -24.71 9.71
C LYS A 196 -1.68 -26.22 9.53
N ASP A 197 -1.46 -26.71 8.30
CA ASP A 197 -1.43 -28.15 8.06
C ASP A 197 -0.29 -28.76 8.88
N GLN A 198 -0.62 -29.80 9.65
CA GLN A 198 0.41 -30.58 10.33
C GLN A 198 1.13 -31.40 9.28
N THR A 199 2.23 -30.89 8.79
CA THR A 199 3.23 -31.75 8.11
C THR A 199 3.90 -32.55 9.21
N ASP A 200 3.59 -33.85 9.24
CA ASP A 200 4.31 -34.84 10.03
C ASP A 200 5.81 -34.86 9.71
#